data_482db6305e6bc067dceba55da80b9bb3
#
_entry.id   482db6305e6bc067dceba55da80b9bb3
#
_cell.length_a   1.000
_cell.length_b   1.000
_cell.length_c   1.000
_cell.angle_alpha   90.00
_cell.angle_beta   90.00
_cell.angle_gamma   90.00
#
_symmetry.space_group_name_H-M   'P 1'
#
loop_
_entity.id
_entity.type
_entity.pdbx_description
1 polymer ?
#
loop_
_entity_poly.entity_id
_entity_poly.type
_entity_poly.pdbx_seq_one_letter_code
_entity_poly.pdbx_strand_id
1 'polypeptide(L)' 'IEFPNLLKELNINYSEIDEFSYSNILKSDFKSIDTVSVFYVKWNDSLVNEVDIISKSSQLEKWLKYKLNLDSIIIKREF' A
#
# COMPACT_ATOMS: atom_id res chain seq x y z
N ILE A 1 9.09 1.95 10.46
CA ILE A 1 7.73 2.50 10.27
C ILE A 1 6.87 2.08 11.45
N GLU A 2 6.19 3.05 12.04
CA GLU A 2 5.26 2.79 13.12
C GLU A 2 3.92 2.30 12.56
N PHE A 3 3.82 1.03 12.37
CA PHE A 3 2.68 0.40 11.71
C PHE A 3 1.34 0.68 12.40
N PRO A 4 1.21 0.63 13.75
CA PRO A 4 -0.08 0.93 14.38
C PRO A 4 -0.59 2.34 14.13
N ASN A 5 0.32 3.34 14.09
CA ASN A 5 -0.07 4.72 13.79
C ASN A 5 -0.47 4.89 12.33
N LEU A 6 0.24 4.21 11.43
CA LEU A 6 -0.11 4.19 10.02
C LEU A 6 -1.50 3.60 9.81
N LEU A 7 -1.82 2.50 10.50
CA LEU A 7 -3.15 1.87 10.42
C LEU A 7 -4.26 2.79 10.87
N LYS A 8 -4.04 3.59 11.92
CA LYS A 8 -5.04 4.55 12.39
C LYS A 8 -5.35 5.60 11.34
N GLU A 9 -4.32 6.16 10.71
CA GLU A 9 -4.50 7.15 9.64
C GLU A 9 -5.17 6.54 8.41
N LEU A 10 -4.78 5.33 8.04
CA LEU A 10 -5.40 4.61 6.93
C LEU A 10 -6.89 4.37 7.18
N ASN A 11 -7.24 3.97 8.38
CA ASN A 11 -8.63 3.70 8.72
C ASN A 11 -9.51 4.96 8.63
N ILE A 12 -8.93 6.12 8.91
CA ILE A 12 -9.62 7.40 8.78
C ILE A 12 -9.77 7.81 7.32
N ASN A 13 -8.69 7.72 6.54
CA ASN A 13 -8.66 8.21 5.16
C ASN A 13 -9.18 7.21 4.14
N TYR A 14 -9.09 5.92 4.43
CA TYR A 14 -9.45 4.81 3.54
C TYR A 14 -10.24 3.75 4.31
N SER A 15 -11.43 4.13 4.75
CA SER A 15 -12.30 3.22 5.52
C SER A 15 -12.78 2.01 4.71
N GLU A 16 -12.59 2.03 3.39
CA GLU A 16 -12.96 0.94 2.48
C GLU A 16 -11.93 -0.20 2.45
N ILE A 17 -10.82 -0.06 3.15
CA ILE A 17 -9.80 -1.12 3.24
C ILE A 17 -10.17 -2.07 4.38
N ASP A 18 -10.28 -3.36 4.07
CA ASP A 18 -10.54 -4.40 5.06
C ASP A 18 -9.26 -4.91 5.73
N GLU A 19 -8.20 -5.08 4.95
CA GLU A 19 -6.92 -5.58 5.47
C GLU A 19 -5.77 -4.85 4.78
N PHE A 20 -4.72 -4.62 5.54
CA PHE A 20 -3.52 -3.93 5.06
C PHE A 20 -2.29 -4.63 5.64
N SER A 21 -1.36 -5.01 4.77
CA SER A 21 -0.12 -5.68 5.16
C SER A 21 1.07 -4.96 4.58
N TYR A 22 2.22 -5.15 5.23
CA TYR A 22 3.46 -4.52 4.82
C TYR A 22 4.61 -5.52 4.93
N SER A 23 5.50 -5.52 3.92
CA SER A 23 6.74 -6.27 3.99
C SER A 23 7.82 -5.58 3.15
N ASN A 24 9.07 -5.83 3.52
CA ASN A 24 10.21 -5.48 2.69
C ASN A 24 10.70 -6.72 1.98
N ILE A 25 10.92 -6.62 0.67
CA ILE A 25 11.45 -7.72 -0.13
C ILE A 25 12.79 -7.34 -0.70
N LEU A 26 13.65 -8.33 -0.87
CA LEU A 26 14.91 -8.18 -1.60
C LEU A 26 14.64 -8.52 -3.05
N LYS A 27 15.05 -7.62 -3.93
CA LYS A 27 14.88 -7.78 -5.37
C LYS A 27 16.22 -7.63 -6.06
N SER A 28 16.53 -8.53 -6.99
CA SER A 28 17.79 -8.50 -7.71
C SER A 28 17.57 -8.69 -9.22
N ASP A 29 18.36 -7.94 -9.99
CA ASP A 29 18.50 -8.14 -11.44
C ASP A 29 19.76 -8.95 -11.76
N PHE A 30 20.34 -9.60 -10.73
CA PHE A 30 21.60 -10.35 -10.78
C PHE A 30 22.86 -9.46 -10.94
N LYS A 31 22.70 -8.14 -10.88
CA LYS A 31 23.81 -7.18 -10.86
C LYS A 31 23.83 -6.39 -9.57
N SER A 32 22.66 -6.09 -9.04
CA SER A 32 22.51 -5.35 -7.79
C SER A 32 21.36 -5.95 -6.98
N ILE A 33 21.32 -5.61 -5.69
CA ILE A 33 20.23 -6.03 -4.79
C ILE A 33 19.59 -4.76 -4.24
N ASP A 34 18.27 -4.67 -4.38
CA ASP A 34 17.47 -3.57 -3.83
C ASP A 34 16.47 -4.09 -2.81
N THR A 35 16.21 -3.27 -1.80
CA THR A 35 15.10 -3.53 -0.88
C THR A 35 13.90 -2.71 -1.31
N VAL A 36 12.76 -3.36 -1.49
CA VAL A 36 11.52 -2.73 -1.92
C VAL A 36 10.44 -2.91 -0.87
N SER A 37 9.76 -1.83 -0.53
CA SER A 37 8.60 -1.88 0.36
C SER A 37 7.37 -2.30 -0.43
N VAL A 38 6.68 -3.34 0.04
CA VAL A 38 5.47 -3.86 -0.60
C VAL A 38 4.31 -3.77 0.38
N PHE A 39 3.22 -3.19 -0.10
CA PHE A 39 1.98 -3.07 0.66
C PHE A 39 0.90 -3.90 -0.02
N TYR A 40 0.22 -4.74 0.77
CA TYR A 40 -0.89 -5.56 0.30
C TYR A 40 -2.18 -4.97 0.85
N VAL A 41 -3.13 -4.69 -0.03
CA VAL A 41 -4.36 -4.02 0.32
C VAL A 41 -5.55 -4.87 -0.10
N LYS A 42 -6.40 -5.20 0.85
CA LYS A 42 -7.68 -5.85 0.58
C LYS A 42 -8.80 -4.83 0.72
N TRP A 43 -9.43 -4.49 -0.39
CA TRP A 43 -10.54 -3.54 -0.42
C TRP A 43 -11.86 -4.26 -0.12
N ASN A 44 -12.78 -3.54 0.52
CA ASN A 44 -14.12 -4.04 0.77
C ASN A 44 -14.97 -3.86 -0.49
N ASP A 45 -15.29 -4.95 -1.17
CA ASP A 45 -16.03 -4.92 -2.44
C ASP A 45 -17.45 -4.33 -2.30
N SER A 46 -18.01 -4.35 -1.10
CA SER A 46 -19.32 -3.76 -0.83
C SER A 46 -19.28 -2.24 -0.77
N LEU A 47 -18.11 -1.66 -0.55
CA LEU A 47 -17.94 -0.21 -0.37
C LEU A 47 -17.27 0.47 -1.57
N VAL A 48 -16.54 -0.28 -2.39
CA VAL A 48 -15.75 0.27 -3.50
C VAL A 48 -15.89 -0.62 -4.73
N ASN A 49 -16.15 -0.02 -5.89
CA ASN A 49 -16.17 -0.76 -7.15
C ASN A 49 -14.77 -0.82 -7.78
N GLU A 50 -14.62 -1.65 -8.83
CA GLU A 50 -13.32 -1.89 -9.48
C GLU A 50 -12.68 -0.63 -10.06
N VAL A 51 -13.47 0.26 -10.62
CA VAL A 51 -12.96 1.51 -11.21
C VAL A 51 -12.39 2.42 -10.11
N ASP A 52 -13.11 2.52 -9.00
CA ASP A 52 -12.69 3.36 -7.87
C ASP A 52 -11.46 2.78 -7.17
N ILE A 53 -11.32 1.44 -7.14
CA ILE A 53 -10.14 0.79 -6.57
C ILE A 53 -8.87 1.20 -7.31
N ILE A 54 -8.91 1.27 -8.64
CA ILE A 54 -7.76 1.70 -9.44
C ILE A 54 -7.34 3.12 -9.07
N SER A 55 -8.30 4.04 -9.02
CA SER A 55 -8.07 5.43 -8.66
C SER A 55 -7.57 5.58 -7.21
N LYS A 56 -8.19 4.89 -6.26
CA LYS A 56 -7.83 4.93 -4.84
C LYS A 56 -6.47 4.31 -4.59
N SER A 57 -6.12 3.25 -5.32
CA SER A 57 -4.80 2.63 -5.21
C SER A 57 -3.69 3.59 -5.65
N SER A 58 -3.92 4.35 -6.70
CA SER A 58 -2.96 5.38 -7.15
C SER A 58 -2.81 6.49 -6.10
N GLN A 59 -3.90 6.96 -5.50
CA GLN A 59 -3.86 7.94 -4.44
C GLN A 59 -3.14 7.41 -3.19
N LEU A 60 -3.43 6.17 -2.83
CA LEU A 60 -2.81 5.50 -1.69
C LEU A 60 -1.30 5.36 -1.88
N GLU A 61 -0.85 5.01 -3.08
CA GLU A 61 0.57 4.92 -3.40
C GLU A 61 1.27 6.26 -3.17
N LYS A 62 0.71 7.34 -3.67
CA LYS A 62 1.27 8.68 -3.50
C LYS A 62 1.30 9.08 -2.03
N TRP A 63 0.23 8.81 -1.30
CA TRP A 63 0.13 9.13 0.11
C TRP A 63 1.17 8.37 0.94
N LEU A 64 1.34 7.07 0.67
CA LEU A 64 2.32 6.24 1.37
C LEU A 64 3.75 6.69 1.09
N LYS A 65 4.06 7.02 -0.16
CA LYS A 65 5.38 7.56 -0.51
C LYS A 65 5.69 8.83 0.26
N TYR A 66 4.74 9.74 0.31
CA TYR A 66 4.88 11.00 1.04
C TYR A 66 5.00 10.77 2.55
N LYS A 67 4.08 9.99 3.10
CA LYS A 67 3.99 9.75 4.54
C LYS A 67 5.22 9.04 5.10
N LEU A 68 5.74 8.07 4.37
CA LEU A 68 6.87 7.24 4.79
C LEU A 68 8.21 7.69 4.22
N ASN A 69 8.19 8.76 3.43
CA ASN A 69 9.39 9.29 2.77
C ASN A 69 10.13 8.22 1.96
N LEU A 70 9.39 7.49 1.14
CA LEU A 70 9.91 6.42 0.29
C LEU A 70 9.89 6.86 -1.17
N ASP A 71 10.97 6.56 -1.89
CA ASP A 71 11.08 6.91 -3.31
C ASP A 71 10.25 5.97 -4.19
N SER A 72 10.19 4.69 -3.81
CA SER A 72 9.54 3.65 -4.59
C SER A 72 8.88 2.64 -3.67
N ILE A 73 7.64 2.30 -4.00
CA ILE A 73 6.89 1.26 -3.30
C ILE A 73 6.11 0.43 -4.32
N ILE A 74 5.67 -0.75 -3.90
CA ILE A 74 4.77 -1.59 -4.67
C ILE A 74 3.49 -1.75 -3.88
N ILE A 75 2.35 -1.52 -4.52
CA ILE A 75 1.04 -1.81 -3.92
C ILE A 75 0.45 -2.97 -4.68
N LYS A 76 0.09 -4.03 -3.96
CA LYS A 76 -0.58 -5.20 -4.52
C LYS A 76 -1.96 -5.35 -3.91
N ARG A 77 -2.92 -5.69 -4.75
CA ARG A 77 -4.28 -5.94 -4.31
C ARG A 77 -4.42 -7.39 -3.85
N GLU A 78 -5.01 -7.58 -2.68
CA GLU A 78 -5.45 -8.90 -2.21
C GLU A 78 -6.95 -9.08 -2.50
N PHE A 79 -7.33 -10.32 -2.80
CA PHE A 79 -8.73 -10.67 -3.08
C PHE A 79 -9.37 -11.53 -1.99
#